data_f73ade761f055eaa2c140d131880ac31
#
_entry.id   f73ade761f055eaa2c140d131880ac31
#
_cell.length_a   1.000
_cell.length_b   1.000
_cell.length_c   1.000
_cell.angle_alpha   90.00
_cell.angle_beta   90.00
_cell.angle_gamma   90.00
#
_symmetry.space_group_name_H-M   'P 1'
#
loop_
_entity.id
_entity.type
_entity.pdbx_description
1 polymer ?
#
loop_
_entity_poly.entity_id
_entity_poly.type
_entity_poly.pdbx_seq_one_letter_code
_entity_poly.pdbx_strand_id
1 'polypeptide(L)'
;MRVGLVFLLTIFYFWANISIALEETSYRVIAANQIYEIREYDDRLAVQTRQKNGQNGAFRKLFKYISGSNISSTKIEMTTPVTQSIKIDMTTPVTQKFQDGEMIMKFFLPRKFQLKTAPQPLSEDLSVVIVKGGKYAVIKYSGRSTYKNFERHSKVLLEALATDKIKTVNHPIKATFNGPLTPFFMRRNEAMIRIE
;
A
#
# COMPACT_ATOMS: atom_id res chain seq x y z
N MET A 1 47.95 20.18 12.30
CA MET A 1 47.23 19.17 11.46
C MET A 1 46.07 18.45 12.20
N ARG A 2 45.22 19.13 12.97
CA ARG A 2 44.09 18.51 13.71
C ARG A 2 42.73 19.14 13.37
N VAL A 3 42.67 20.16 12.51
CA VAL A 3 41.40 20.87 12.20
C VAL A 3 40.68 20.27 10.98
N GLY A 4 41.37 19.53 10.08
CA GLY A 4 40.78 18.99 8.89
C GLY A 4 39.91 17.73 9.09
N LEU A 5 40.08 16.99 10.19
CA LEU A 5 39.36 15.72 10.43
C LEU A 5 37.96 15.96 11.00
N VAL A 6 37.76 17.07 11.72
CA VAL A 6 36.47 17.42 12.34
C VAL A 6 35.44 17.89 11.27
N PHE A 7 35.92 18.56 10.21
CA PHE A 7 35.07 19.07 9.14
C PHE A 7 34.51 17.96 8.23
N LEU A 8 35.23 16.88 8.05
CA LEU A 8 34.76 15.73 7.24
C LEU A 8 33.68 14.90 7.96
N LEU A 9 33.73 14.83 9.28
CA LEU A 9 32.72 14.11 10.08
C LEU A 9 31.38 14.88 10.17
N THR A 10 31.41 16.20 10.16
CA THR A 10 30.17 17.01 10.19
C THR A 10 29.41 17.02 8.86
N ILE A 11 30.10 16.88 7.72
CA ILE A 11 29.45 16.78 6.40
C ILE A 11 28.74 15.43 6.25
N PHE A 12 29.27 14.35 6.85
CA PHE A 12 28.65 13.02 6.78
C PHE A 12 27.38 12.92 7.63
N TYR A 13 27.24 13.69 8.70
CA TYR A 13 26.04 13.72 9.55
C TYR A 13 24.85 14.46 8.92
N PHE A 14 25.09 15.35 7.97
CA PHE A 14 24.01 16.16 7.38
C PHE A 14 23.30 15.46 6.20
N TRP A 15 23.87 14.37 5.65
CA TRP A 15 23.30 13.64 4.52
C TRP A 15 22.42 12.46 4.92
N ALA A 16 22.25 12.18 6.20
CA ALA A 16 21.60 10.95 6.69
C ALA A 16 20.08 11.06 6.94
N ASN A 17 19.43 12.21 6.69
CA ASN A 17 18.06 12.42 7.15
C ASN A 17 17.03 12.86 6.10
N ILE A 18 17.18 12.46 4.85
CA ILE A 18 16.03 12.52 3.93
C ILE A 18 15.44 11.11 3.79
N SER A 19 14.89 10.60 4.88
CA SER A 19 13.93 9.53 4.82
C SER A 19 12.62 10.14 4.35
N ILE A 20 12.31 10.04 3.06
CA ILE A 20 10.97 10.32 2.56
C ILE A 20 10.09 9.21 3.13
N ALA A 21 9.52 9.46 4.31
CA ALA A 21 8.55 8.56 4.89
C ALA A 21 7.31 8.56 4.00
N LEU A 22 7.09 7.47 3.28
CA LEU A 22 5.85 7.26 2.53
C LEU A 22 4.68 7.26 3.52
N GLU A 23 3.59 7.95 3.18
CA GLU A 23 2.38 7.92 3.99
C GLU A 23 1.89 6.47 4.12
N GLU A 24 1.78 6.00 5.35
CA GLU A 24 1.29 4.65 5.66
C GLU A 24 -0.21 4.70 6.02
N THR A 25 -0.93 3.65 5.64
CA THR A 25 -2.30 3.44 6.10
C THR A 25 -2.34 3.30 7.61
N SER A 26 -2.97 4.25 8.31
CA SER A 26 -3.12 4.16 9.76
C SER A 26 -4.13 3.10 10.16
N TYR A 27 -3.90 2.55 11.32
CA TYR A 27 -4.75 1.57 11.97
C TYR A 27 -4.61 1.68 13.49
N ARG A 28 -5.60 1.14 14.19
CA ARG A 28 -5.53 0.94 15.64
C ARG A 28 -5.33 -0.56 15.92
N VAL A 29 -4.34 -0.91 16.71
CA VAL A 29 -4.18 -2.28 17.20
C VAL A 29 -5.20 -2.50 18.32
N ILE A 30 -6.08 -3.50 18.15
CA ILE A 30 -7.11 -3.88 19.14
C ILE A 30 -6.60 -4.98 20.04
N ALA A 31 -5.92 -5.98 19.45
CA ALA A 31 -5.32 -7.10 20.15
C ALA A 31 -4.09 -7.58 19.42
N ALA A 32 -3.18 -8.24 20.13
CA ALA A 32 -1.99 -8.85 19.56
C ALA A 32 -1.61 -10.09 20.35
N ASN A 33 -1.10 -11.10 19.67
CA ASN A 33 -0.43 -12.26 20.24
C ASN A 33 0.93 -12.46 19.57
N GLN A 34 1.58 -13.59 19.80
CA GLN A 34 2.91 -13.87 19.24
C GLN A 34 2.92 -14.09 17.73
N ILE A 35 1.76 -14.38 17.11
CA ILE A 35 1.63 -14.75 15.69
C ILE A 35 1.06 -13.60 14.87
N TYR A 36 0.01 -12.94 15.37
CA TYR A 36 -0.72 -11.91 14.61
C TYR A 36 -1.20 -10.76 15.48
N GLU A 37 -1.56 -9.66 14.82
CA GLU A 37 -2.25 -8.51 15.41
C GLU A 37 -3.67 -8.42 14.84
N ILE A 38 -4.64 -8.04 15.67
CA ILE A 38 -5.96 -7.60 15.21
C ILE A 38 -5.91 -6.08 15.11
N ARG A 39 -6.14 -5.57 13.92
CA ARG A 39 -6.12 -4.15 13.62
C ARG A 39 -7.46 -3.68 13.10
N GLU A 40 -7.84 -2.49 13.49
CA GLU A 40 -8.99 -1.78 12.94
C GLU A 40 -8.52 -0.66 12.00
N TYR A 41 -9.09 -0.63 10.82
CA TYR A 41 -8.82 0.35 9.78
C TYR A 41 -10.06 1.16 9.49
N ASP A 42 -9.89 2.46 9.20
CA ASP A 42 -10.93 3.33 8.67
C ASP A 42 -11.15 3.11 7.16
N ASP A 43 -12.25 3.66 6.63
CA ASP A 43 -12.48 3.73 5.19
C ASP A 43 -11.34 4.50 4.51
N ARG A 44 -10.83 3.98 3.41
CA ARG A 44 -9.74 4.59 2.65
C ARG A 44 -10.03 4.61 1.16
N LEU A 45 -9.61 5.70 0.52
CA LEU A 45 -9.62 5.78 -0.93
C LEU A 45 -8.44 5.03 -1.53
N ALA A 46 -8.71 4.31 -2.61
CA ALA A 46 -7.67 3.65 -3.38
C ALA A 46 -7.97 3.71 -4.88
N VAL A 47 -6.93 3.73 -5.68
CA VAL A 47 -7.03 3.38 -7.10
C VAL A 47 -6.75 1.89 -7.26
N GLN A 48 -7.57 1.20 -8.04
CA GLN A 48 -7.42 -0.24 -8.27
C GLN A 48 -7.43 -0.59 -9.75
N THR A 49 -6.82 -1.74 -10.04
CA THR A 49 -6.95 -2.42 -11.33
C THR A 49 -7.22 -3.90 -11.11
N ARG A 50 -7.91 -4.52 -12.08
CA ARG A 50 -8.16 -5.96 -12.13
C ARG A 50 -7.44 -6.55 -13.34
N GLN A 51 -6.77 -7.67 -13.18
CA GLN A 51 -6.05 -8.32 -14.28
C GLN A 51 -6.14 -9.85 -14.17
N LYS A 52 -6.41 -10.50 -15.30
CA LYS A 52 -6.39 -11.97 -15.41
C LYS A 52 -4.96 -12.53 -15.39
N ASN A 53 -3.97 -11.77 -15.90
CA ASN A 53 -2.59 -12.24 -16.02
C ASN A 53 -1.58 -11.17 -15.58
N GLY A 54 -0.68 -11.54 -14.65
CA GLY A 54 0.58 -10.85 -14.39
C GLY A 54 0.53 -9.62 -13.48
N GLN A 55 1.40 -9.62 -12.46
CA GLN A 55 1.52 -8.53 -11.47
C GLN A 55 2.18 -7.26 -12.05
N ASN A 56 3.12 -7.41 -12.97
CA ASN A 56 3.92 -6.29 -13.48
C ASN A 56 3.09 -5.26 -14.29
N GLY A 57 2.10 -5.73 -15.02
CA GLY A 57 1.19 -4.85 -15.76
C GLY A 57 0.32 -4.00 -14.83
N ALA A 58 -0.22 -4.60 -13.77
CA ALA A 58 -1.07 -3.93 -12.80
C ALA A 58 -0.32 -2.80 -12.09
N PHE A 59 0.88 -3.09 -11.57
CA PHE A 59 1.71 -2.10 -10.90
C PHE A 59 2.04 -0.92 -11.82
N ARG A 60 2.44 -1.19 -13.06
CA ARG A 60 2.78 -0.15 -14.05
C ARG A 60 1.59 0.77 -14.36
N LYS A 61 0.39 0.22 -14.48
CA LYS A 61 -0.83 1.01 -14.71
C LYS A 61 -1.12 1.95 -13.54
N LEU A 62 -1.11 1.42 -12.32
CA LEU A 62 -1.32 2.21 -11.11
C LEU A 62 -0.21 3.26 -10.90
N PHE A 63 1.04 2.90 -11.19
CA PHE A 63 2.17 3.82 -11.11
C PHE A 63 2.05 4.98 -12.12
N LYS A 64 1.63 4.72 -13.36
CA LYS A 64 1.35 5.78 -14.34
C LYS A 64 0.28 6.75 -13.83
N TYR A 65 -0.79 6.24 -13.23
CA TYR A 65 -1.84 7.07 -12.65
C TYR A 65 -1.29 8.03 -11.58
N ILE A 66 -0.55 7.56 -10.60
CA ILE A 66 0.02 8.44 -9.57
C ILE A 66 1.11 9.37 -10.11
N SER A 67 1.76 9.01 -11.22
CA SER A 67 2.78 9.82 -11.90
C SER A 67 2.21 10.93 -12.80
N GLY A 68 0.88 11.03 -12.93
CA GLY A 68 0.23 12.09 -13.68
C GLY A 68 -0.67 11.64 -14.84
N SER A 69 -0.82 10.31 -15.09
CA SER A 69 -1.83 9.83 -16.06
C SER A 69 -3.24 9.88 -15.45
N ASN A 70 -3.66 11.07 -15.04
CA ASN A 70 -4.93 11.35 -14.37
C ASN A 70 -5.43 12.74 -14.74
N ILE A 71 -6.71 13.02 -14.40
CA ILE A 71 -7.35 14.32 -14.56
C ILE A 71 -7.68 14.83 -13.17
N SER A 72 -7.18 16.02 -12.81
CA SER A 72 -7.54 16.69 -11.57
C SER A 72 -9.04 16.97 -11.55
N SER A 73 -9.68 16.65 -10.43
CA SER A 73 -11.09 16.99 -10.20
C SER A 73 -11.30 18.41 -9.67
N THR A 74 -10.22 19.14 -9.42
CA THR A 74 -10.30 20.54 -8.99
C THR A 74 -10.70 21.38 -10.20
N LYS A 75 -11.95 21.85 -10.24
CA LYS A 75 -12.39 22.86 -11.20
C LYS A 75 -11.70 24.18 -10.89
N ILE A 76 -10.84 24.61 -11.80
CA ILE A 76 -10.38 26.00 -11.82
C ILE A 76 -11.44 26.76 -12.61
N GLU A 77 -12.04 27.80 -12.02
CA GLU A 77 -12.95 28.69 -12.75
C GLU A 77 -12.17 29.46 -13.83
N MET A 78 -12.09 28.86 -15.00
CA MET A 78 -11.47 29.45 -16.19
C MET A 78 -12.45 29.34 -17.38
N THR A 79 -12.39 30.31 -18.25
CA THR A 79 -13.23 30.43 -19.45
C THR A 79 -13.00 29.33 -20.51
N THR A 80 -11.98 28.53 -20.36
CA THR A 80 -11.69 27.33 -21.18
C THR A 80 -11.43 26.13 -20.28
N PRO A 81 -11.98 24.93 -20.55
CA PRO A 81 -11.70 23.74 -19.75
C PRO A 81 -10.25 23.32 -19.93
N VAL A 82 -9.44 23.54 -18.91
CA VAL A 82 -8.06 23.03 -18.84
C VAL A 82 -8.06 21.72 -18.08
N THR A 83 -7.67 20.65 -18.75
CA THR A 83 -7.44 19.36 -18.12
C THR A 83 -6.05 19.35 -17.49
N GLN A 84 -5.97 19.39 -16.17
CA GLN A 84 -4.70 19.37 -15.45
C GLN A 84 -4.47 18.01 -14.83
N SER A 85 -3.32 17.39 -15.13
CA SER A 85 -2.84 16.21 -14.42
C SER A 85 -2.08 16.60 -13.15
N ILE A 86 -2.13 15.76 -12.14
CA ILE A 86 -1.36 15.99 -10.90
C ILE A 86 -0.53 14.76 -10.54
N LYS A 87 0.65 14.99 -9.97
CA LYS A 87 1.45 13.96 -9.35
C LYS A 87 0.89 13.65 -7.96
N ILE A 88 0.69 12.38 -7.67
CA ILE A 88 0.19 11.89 -6.39
C ILE A 88 1.33 11.17 -5.69
N ASP A 89 1.57 11.50 -4.42
CA ASP A 89 2.59 10.82 -3.63
C ASP A 89 2.20 9.35 -3.41
N MET A 90 3.17 8.46 -3.56
CA MET A 90 2.95 7.05 -3.31
C MET A 90 2.70 6.81 -1.82
N THR A 91 1.73 5.96 -1.50
CA THR A 91 1.46 5.54 -0.12
C THR A 91 1.76 4.05 0.07
N THR A 92 1.86 3.62 1.30
CA THR A 92 1.99 2.21 1.66
C THR A 92 0.82 1.72 2.51
N PRO A 93 0.47 0.44 2.44
CA PRO A 93 1.00 -0.61 1.56
C PRO A 93 0.41 -0.62 0.15
N VAL A 94 1.09 -1.27 -0.78
CA VAL A 94 0.47 -1.79 -2.01
C VAL A 94 -0.20 -3.11 -1.67
N THR A 95 -1.49 -3.23 -1.96
CA THR A 95 -2.24 -4.47 -1.66
C THR A 95 -2.57 -5.26 -2.92
N GLN A 96 -2.56 -6.59 -2.79
CA GLN A 96 -2.89 -7.55 -3.84
C GLN A 96 -3.79 -8.64 -3.28
N LYS A 97 -4.84 -8.98 -4.03
CA LYS A 97 -5.79 -10.01 -3.67
C LYS A 97 -6.18 -10.78 -4.93
N PHE A 98 -6.30 -12.09 -4.84
CA PHE A 98 -6.96 -12.89 -5.87
C PHE A 98 -8.43 -13.06 -5.53
N GLN A 99 -9.27 -12.81 -6.51
CA GLN A 99 -10.70 -12.97 -6.41
C GLN A 99 -11.28 -13.32 -7.80
N ASP A 100 -12.06 -14.38 -7.88
CA ASP A 100 -12.75 -14.81 -9.12
C ASP A 100 -11.81 -15.02 -10.32
N GLY A 101 -10.60 -15.57 -10.06
CA GLY A 101 -9.59 -15.79 -11.09
C GLY A 101 -8.84 -14.53 -11.54
N GLU A 102 -9.13 -13.39 -10.95
CA GLU A 102 -8.47 -12.11 -11.24
C GLU A 102 -7.61 -11.65 -10.08
N MET A 103 -6.49 -11.02 -10.40
CA MET A 103 -5.70 -10.31 -9.43
C MET A 103 -6.17 -8.86 -9.34
N ILE A 104 -6.57 -8.44 -8.15
CA ILE A 104 -6.89 -7.05 -7.83
C ILE A 104 -5.70 -6.44 -7.13
N MET A 105 -5.13 -5.38 -7.71
CA MET A 105 -4.07 -4.59 -7.08
C MET A 105 -4.60 -3.21 -6.75
N LYS A 106 -4.21 -2.68 -5.58
CA LYS A 106 -4.63 -1.36 -5.10
C LYS A 106 -3.44 -0.54 -4.61
N PHE A 107 -3.45 0.75 -4.96
CA PHE A 107 -2.67 1.79 -4.30
C PHE A 107 -3.63 2.66 -3.51
N PHE A 108 -3.40 2.81 -2.21
CA PHE A 108 -4.15 3.75 -1.41
C PHE A 108 -3.77 5.18 -1.79
N LEU A 109 -4.73 6.07 -1.80
CA LEU A 109 -4.47 7.48 -2.07
C LEU A 109 -4.14 8.22 -0.76
N PRO A 110 -3.31 9.27 -0.79
CA PRO A 110 -3.07 10.14 0.36
C PRO A 110 -4.38 10.62 1.00
N ARG A 111 -4.39 10.77 2.32
CA ARG A 111 -5.59 11.16 3.09
C ARG A 111 -6.20 12.50 2.67
N LYS A 112 -5.41 13.37 2.05
CA LYS A 112 -5.88 14.64 1.51
C LYS A 112 -6.96 14.49 0.44
N PHE A 113 -7.08 13.32 -0.20
CA PHE A 113 -8.08 13.06 -1.23
C PHE A 113 -9.36 12.45 -0.65
N GLN A 114 -10.49 12.96 -1.12
CA GLN A 114 -11.81 12.41 -0.94
C GLN A 114 -12.33 11.89 -2.29
N LEU A 115 -13.41 11.12 -2.31
CA LEU A 115 -13.95 10.55 -3.54
C LEU A 115 -14.27 11.63 -4.61
N LYS A 116 -14.73 12.79 -4.15
CA LYS A 116 -15.07 13.94 -5.03
C LYS A 116 -13.84 14.70 -5.52
N THR A 117 -12.73 14.67 -4.80
CA THR A 117 -11.50 15.42 -5.09
C THR A 117 -10.37 14.55 -5.64
N ALA A 118 -10.54 13.23 -5.63
CA ALA A 118 -9.56 12.31 -6.18
C ALA A 118 -9.47 12.49 -7.70
N PRO A 119 -8.25 12.58 -8.25
CA PRO A 119 -8.05 12.65 -9.68
C PRO A 119 -8.66 11.45 -10.39
N GLN A 120 -9.30 11.66 -11.52
CA GLN A 120 -9.90 10.58 -12.30
C GLN A 120 -8.84 9.89 -13.18
N PRO A 121 -8.81 8.56 -13.23
CA PRO A 121 -7.89 7.86 -14.12
C PRO A 121 -8.22 8.16 -15.59
N LEU A 122 -7.17 8.30 -16.42
CA LEU A 122 -7.32 8.36 -17.89
C LEU A 122 -7.57 6.98 -18.51
N SER A 123 -7.23 5.91 -17.81
CA SER A 123 -7.39 4.54 -18.29
C SER A 123 -8.65 3.93 -17.73
N GLU A 124 -9.48 3.31 -18.58
CA GLU A 124 -10.69 2.58 -18.21
C GLU A 124 -10.40 1.32 -17.35
N ASP A 125 -9.18 0.79 -17.43
CA ASP A 125 -8.72 -0.32 -16.60
C ASP A 125 -8.53 0.03 -15.10
N LEU A 126 -8.63 1.32 -14.78
CA LEU A 126 -8.43 1.83 -13.42
C LEU A 126 -9.73 2.38 -12.86
N SER A 127 -9.95 2.19 -11.58
CA SER A 127 -11.08 2.80 -10.88
C SER A 127 -10.66 3.32 -9.51
N VAL A 128 -11.18 4.48 -9.13
CA VAL A 128 -11.06 5.01 -7.77
C VAL A 128 -12.19 4.44 -6.94
N VAL A 129 -11.85 3.82 -5.80
CA VAL A 129 -12.80 3.09 -4.96
C VAL A 129 -12.61 3.42 -3.49
N ILE A 130 -13.69 3.33 -2.71
CA ILE A 130 -13.62 3.33 -1.26
C ILE A 130 -13.38 1.89 -0.79
N VAL A 131 -12.24 1.65 -0.15
CA VAL A 131 -11.95 0.41 0.57
C VAL A 131 -12.56 0.55 1.96
N LYS A 132 -13.60 -0.22 2.22
CA LYS A 132 -14.27 -0.21 3.52
C LYS A 132 -13.34 -0.65 4.63
N GLY A 133 -13.28 0.14 5.67
CA GLY A 133 -12.59 -0.18 6.91
C GLY A 133 -13.15 -1.41 7.62
N GLY A 134 -12.65 -1.68 8.80
CA GLY A 134 -13.07 -2.79 9.65
C GLY A 134 -11.89 -3.51 10.28
N LYS A 135 -12.17 -4.66 10.90
CA LYS A 135 -11.16 -5.44 11.62
C LYS A 135 -10.45 -6.41 10.68
N TYR A 136 -9.14 -6.47 10.83
CA TYR A 136 -8.26 -7.37 10.09
C TYR A 136 -7.30 -8.06 11.04
N ALA A 137 -7.12 -9.35 10.87
CA ALA A 137 -5.99 -10.07 11.44
C ALA A 137 -4.79 -9.96 10.51
N VAL A 138 -3.62 -9.67 11.03
CA VAL A 138 -2.43 -9.32 10.27
C VAL A 138 -1.20 -10.03 10.83
N ILE A 139 -0.49 -10.78 10.00
CA ILE A 139 0.84 -11.31 10.30
C ILE A 139 1.90 -10.54 9.52
N LYS A 140 2.93 -10.04 10.23
CA LYS A 140 4.10 -9.37 9.64
C LYS A 140 5.19 -10.39 9.34
N TYR A 141 5.86 -10.25 8.20
CA TYR A 141 7.00 -11.10 7.85
C TYR A 141 7.99 -10.37 6.96
N SER A 142 9.23 -10.84 6.93
CA SER A 142 10.30 -10.33 6.07
C SER A 142 10.55 -11.26 4.86
N GLY A 143 11.53 -10.90 4.05
CA GLY A 143 11.92 -11.67 2.89
C GLY A 143 11.38 -11.14 1.57
N ARG A 144 11.58 -11.91 0.51
CA ARG A 144 11.13 -11.54 -0.83
C ARG A 144 9.61 -11.51 -0.90
N SER A 145 9.04 -10.49 -1.54
CA SER A 145 7.59 -10.32 -1.71
C SER A 145 7.03 -11.25 -2.81
N THR A 146 7.37 -12.55 -2.74
CA THR A 146 6.85 -13.59 -3.65
C THR A 146 5.51 -14.12 -3.16
N TYR A 147 4.75 -14.73 -4.08
CA TYR A 147 3.50 -15.43 -3.75
C TYR A 147 3.76 -16.58 -2.76
N LYS A 148 4.78 -17.41 -3.01
CA LYS A 148 5.15 -18.52 -2.14
C LYS A 148 5.41 -18.09 -0.68
N ASN A 149 6.09 -16.94 -0.50
CA ASN A 149 6.34 -16.40 0.85
C ASN A 149 5.06 -15.90 1.50
N PHE A 150 4.18 -15.25 0.73
CA PHE A 150 2.86 -14.81 1.17
C PHE A 150 1.95 -15.98 1.56
N GLU A 151 1.85 -17.00 0.72
CA GLU A 151 1.00 -18.18 0.98
C GLU A 151 1.41 -18.91 2.25
N ARG A 152 2.73 -19.08 2.47
CA ARG A 152 3.24 -19.69 3.70
C ARG A 152 2.77 -18.96 4.95
N HIS A 153 2.88 -17.63 4.97
CA HIS A 153 2.46 -16.83 6.13
C HIS A 153 0.94 -16.69 6.25
N SER A 154 0.24 -16.67 5.12
CA SER A 154 -1.22 -16.72 5.11
C SER A 154 -1.74 -18.02 5.72
N LYS A 155 -1.10 -19.15 5.44
CA LYS A 155 -1.46 -20.44 6.04
C LYS A 155 -1.28 -20.42 7.56
N VAL A 156 -0.13 -19.94 8.04
CA VAL A 156 0.12 -19.77 9.49
C VAL A 156 -0.93 -18.88 10.15
N LEU A 157 -1.28 -17.75 9.49
CA LEU A 157 -2.31 -16.85 10.00
C LEU A 157 -3.67 -17.54 10.10
N LEU A 158 -4.09 -18.24 9.05
CA LEU A 158 -5.39 -18.91 9.01
C LEU A 158 -5.49 -20.04 10.04
N GLU A 159 -4.41 -20.82 10.24
CA GLU A 159 -4.35 -21.88 11.24
C GLU A 159 -4.45 -21.30 12.66
N ALA A 160 -3.75 -20.20 12.95
CA ALA A 160 -3.84 -19.51 14.23
C ALA A 160 -5.25 -18.97 14.50
N LEU A 161 -5.88 -18.31 13.51
CA LEU A 161 -7.25 -17.80 13.63
C LEU A 161 -8.27 -18.92 13.84
N ALA A 162 -8.09 -20.07 13.17
CA ALA A 162 -8.95 -21.24 13.37
C ALA A 162 -8.81 -21.79 14.80
N THR A 163 -7.60 -21.86 15.34
CA THR A 163 -7.34 -22.25 16.73
C THR A 163 -8.02 -21.31 17.72
N ASP A 164 -7.93 -19.99 17.46
CA ASP A 164 -8.55 -18.96 18.30
C ASP A 164 -10.06 -18.80 18.03
N LYS A 165 -10.65 -19.63 17.14
CA LYS A 165 -12.08 -19.59 16.76
C LYS A 165 -12.55 -18.25 16.19
N ILE A 166 -11.64 -17.51 15.54
CA ILE A 166 -11.94 -16.24 14.89
C ILE A 166 -12.41 -16.51 13.47
N LYS A 167 -13.62 -16.03 13.15
CA LYS A 167 -14.18 -16.18 11.81
C LYS A 167 -13.59 -15.18 10.83
N THR A 168 -13.20 -15.68 9.68
CA THR A 168 -12.59 -14.89 8.61
C THR A 168 -13.56 -14.61 7.48
N VAL A 169 -13.41 -13.44 6.85
CA VAL A 169 -14.21 -13.00 5.72
C VAL A 169 -13.32 -12.85 4.49
N ASN A 170 -13.66 -13.54 3.40
CA ASN A 170 -12.93 -13.52 2.13
C ASN A 170 -11.55 -14.21 2.17
N HIS A 171 -10.72 -13.91 1.16
CA HIS A 171 -9.37 -14.45 1.01
C HIS A 171 -8.32 -13.51 1.61
N PRO A 172 -7.16 -14.04 2.03
CA PRO A 172 -6.05 -13.23 2.48
C PRO A 172 -5.59 -12.20 1.44
N ILE A 173 -5.13 -11.06 1.94
CA ILE A 173 -4.62 -9.93 1.16
C ILE A 173 -3.13 -9.83 1.41
N LYS A 174 -2.35 -9.78 0.33
CA LYS A 174 -0.91 -9.51 0.40
C LYS A 174 -0.69 -8.01 0.44
N ALA A 175 0.04 -7.53 1.44
CA ALA A 175 0.42 -6.13 1.59
C ALA A 175 1.95 -5.99 1.55
N THR A 176 2.44 -5.08 0.72
CA THR A 176 3.87 -4.83 0.50
C THR A 176 4.17 -3.37 0.81
N PHE A 177 5.14 -3.13 1.70
CA PHE A 177 5.48 -1.81 2.22
C PHE A 177 6.73 -1.20 1.60
N ASN A 178 7.63 -2.01 1.10
CA ASN A 178 8.96 -1.55 0.64
C ASN A 178 9.12 -1.70 -0.86
N GLY A 179 9.87 -0.76 -1.43
CA GLY A 179 10.25 -0.79 -2.84
C GLY A 179 11.27 -1.88 -3.19
N PRO A 180 11.55 -2.08 -4.48
CA PRO A 180 12.42 -3.15 -4.97
C PRO A 180 13.89 -2.98 -4.54
N LEU A 181 14.34 -1.77 -4.24
CA LEU A 181 15.71 -1.48 -3.82
C LEU A 181 15.99 -1.83 -2.35
N THR A 182 14.94 -2.02 -1.52
CA THR A 182 15.13 -2.45 -0.14
C THR A 182 15.64 -3.89 -0.10
N PRO A 183 16.74 -4.19 0.62
CA PRO A 183 17.22 -5.57 0.81
C PRO A 183 16.11 -6.49 1.32
N PHE A 184 16.01 -7.69 0.77
CA PHE A 184 14.86 -8.57 1.03
C PHE A 184 14.66 -8.91 2.53
N PHE A 185 15.73 -9.03 3.29
CA PHE A 185 15.68 -9.32 4.73
C PHE A 185 15.18 -8.14 5.58
N MET A 186 15.23 -6.90 5.04
CA MET A 186 14.72 -5.68 5.68
C MET A 186 13.29 -5.33 5.23
N ARG A 187 12.74 -6.07 4.27
CA ARG A 187 11.39 -5.76 3.77
C ARG A 187 10.34 -6.15 4.78
N ARG A 188 9.39 -5.25 4.97
CA ARG A 188 8.13 -5.52 5.66
C ARG A 188 7.08 -5.96 4.63
N ASN A 189 6.60 -7.17 4.78
CA ASN A 189 5.44 -7.70 4.09
C ASN A 189 4.40 -8.09 5.13
N GLU A 190 3.14 -8.10 4.75
CA GLU A 190 2.06 -8.55 5.61
C GLU A 190 1.09 -9.44 4.83
N ALA A 191 0.60 -10.48 5.50
CA ALA A 191 -0.61 -11.17 5.09
C ALA A 191 -1.72 -10.75 6.05
N MET A 192 -2.83 -10.30 5.49
CA MET A 192 -3.94 -9.77 6.26
C MET A 192 -5.26 -10.35 5.76
N ILE A 193 -6.19 -10.59 6.68
CA ILE A 193 -7.51 -11.09 6.35
C ILE A 193 -8.55 -10.38 7.19
N ARG A 194 -9.68 -10.02 6.55
CA ARG A 194 -10.81 -9.44 7.28
C ARG A 194 -11.45 -10.47 8.20
N ILE A 195 -11.80 -10.04 9.40
CA ILE A 195 -12.51 -10.84 10.41
C ILE A 195 -13.88 -10.23 10.72
N GLU A 196 -14.78 -11.02 11.30
CA GLU A 196 -16.10 -10.58 11.77
C GLU A 196 -16.02 -9.66 12.99
#